data_ba5d7cc44ffd0cb7554b656e402c9a0a
#
_entry.id   ba5d7cc44ffd0cb7554b656e402c9a0a
#
_cell.length_a   1.000
_cell.length_b   1.000
_cell.length_c   1.000
_cell.angle_alpha   90.00
_cell.angle_beta   90.00
_cell.angle_gamma   90.00
#
_symmetry.space_group_name_H-M   'P 1'
#
loop_
_entity.id
_entity.type
_entity.pdbx_description
1 polymer ?
#
loop_
_entity_poly.entity_id
_entity_poly.type
_entity_poly.pdbx_seq_one_letter_code
_entity_poly.pdbx_strand_id
1 'polypeptide(L)'
;MINSLLQKAKWSPNFIRAFGVFSGLRLLIQNVNFWPRENPTVKSYNVPGYEEKIFLRSTISDHATFRQCLVMLQYDFLALPQATRLMNSYHHILKSGKRPLIIDCGANIGLSCLWFAKAFPEAQILAIEPDDDNFHILQTNTKHLGNRVTAIQGGVWNTTARLEILNPHAGSASFQVKATEPQCAKGVTAFTMDELCNMAGSREPLIVKLDIEGSQAALFESNTDWVKRAHLITLELDDWLLPWAGTSRNFFKCLSQLPFDYLIHKESIFCFQDFEVHQLPDLASSKS
;
A
#
# COMPACT_ATOMS: atom_id res chain seq x y z
N MET A 1 19.55 24.16 -13.67
CA MET A 1 20.04 24.58 -12.33
C MET A 1 18.94 25.24 -11.50
N ILE A 2 18.20 26.23 -12.00
CA ILE A 2 17.11 26.92 -11.28
C ILE A 2 16.00 25.97 -10.83
N ASN A 3 15.52 25.03 -11.69
CA ASN A 3 14.50 24.06 -11.34
C ASN A 3 14.92 23.12 -10.19
N SER A 4 16.19 22.74 -10.12
CA SER A 4 16.72 21.92 -9.02
C SER A 4 16.74 22.67 -7.69
N LEU A 5 17.06 23.96 -7.69
CA LEU A 5 17.04 24.80 -6.49
C LEU A 5 15.60 25.02 -5.98
N LEU A 6 14.67 25.30 -6.89
CA LEU A 6 13.26 25.47 -6.55
C LEU A 6 12.65 24.18 -5.97
N GLN A 7 12.99 23.02 -6.56
CA GLN A 7 12.57 21.72 -6.00
C GLN A 7 13.15 21.46 -4.61
N LYS A 8 14.44 21.77 -4.40
CA LYS A 8 15.06 21.65 -3.06
C LYS A 8 14.37 22.53 -2.03
N ALA A 9 14.08 23.77 -2.38
CA ALA A 9 13.37 24.70 -1.50
C ALA A 9 11.95 24.17 -1.15
N LYS A 10 11.22 23.65 -2.15
CA LYS A 10 9.87 23.09 -1.97
C LYS A 10 9.85 21.88 -1.02
N TRP A 11 10.83 20.99 -1.13
CA TRP A 11 10.85 19.74 -0.38
C TRP A 11 11.60 19.79 0.96
N SER A 12 12.46 20.80 1.17
CA SER A 12 13.30 20.88 2.36
C SER A 12 12.53 20.79 3.69
N PRO A 13 11.37 21.45 3.88
CA PRO A 13 10.66 21.35 5.15
C PRO A 13 10.21 19.90 5.45
N ASN A 14 9.77 19.15 4.44
CA ASN A 14 9.31 17.78 4.61
C ASN A 14 10.46 16.84 4.97
N PHE A 15 11.60 16.95 4.28
CA PHE A 15 12.79 16.14 4.58
C PHE A 15 13.36 16.45 5.97
N ILE A 16 13.40 17.73 6.38
CA ILE A 16 13.87 18.13 7.71
C ILE A 16 12.92 17.61 8.78
N ARG A 17 11.62 17.68 8.57
CA ARG A 17 10.62 17.16 9.51
C ARG A 17 10.73 15.64 9.66
N ALA A 18 10.94 14.91 8.55
CA ALA A 18 11.00 13.45 8.58
C ALA A 18 12.32 12.91 9.18
N PHE A 19 13.46 13.57 8.94
CA PHE A 19 14.78 13.00 9.22
C PHE A 19 15.72 13.91 10.02
N GLY A 20 15.25 15.08 10.49
CA GLY A 20 16.09 16.09 11.12
C GLY A 20 16.90 16.92 10.13
N VAL A 21 17.54 17.99 10.60
CA VAL A 21 18.18 18.98 9.73
C VAL A 21 19.28 18.36 8.86
N PHE A 22 20.30 17.76 9.47
CA PHE A 22 21.48 17.26 8.74
C PHE A 22 21.15 16.08 7.81
N SER A 23 20.48 15.06 8.33
CA SER A 23 20.12 13.88 7.53
C SER A 23 19.07 14.23 6.48
N GLY A 24 18.10 15.07 6.81
CA GLY A 24 17.07 15.53 5.88
C GLY A 24 17.66 16.29 4.70
N LEU A 25 18.56 17.23 4.94
CA LEU A 25 19.23 17.96 3.86
C LEU A 25 20.12 17.06 3.00
N ARG A 26 20.85 16.11 3.62
CA ARG A 26 21.66 15.14 2.88
C ARG A 26 20.78 14.26 1.96
N LEU A 27 19.70 13.69 2.50
CA LEU A 27 18.77 12.86 1.73
C LEU A 27 18.04 13.66 0.66
N LEU A 28 17.67 14.92 0.93
CA LEU A 28 17.07 15.82 -0.06
C LEU A 28 18.01 16.00 -1.24
N ILE A 29 19.29 16.32 -1.00
CA ILE A 29 20.29 16.51 -2.06
C ILE A 29 20.43 15.21 -2.89
N GLN A 30 20.50 14.05 -2.23
CA GLN A 30 20.61 12.75 -2.90
C GLN A 30 19.35 12.41 -3.70
N ASN A 31 18.15 12.72 -3.17
CA ASN A 31 16.88 12.40 -3.82
C ASN A 31 16.55 13.35 -4.98
N VAL A 32 16.91 14.62 -4.91
CA VAL A 32 16.59 15.62 -5.96
C VAL A 32 17.65 15.69 -7.04
N ASN A 33 18.90 15.34 -6.74
CA ASN A 33 20.01 15.39 -7.68
C ASN A 33 20.26 14.09 -8.44
N PHE A 34 19.30 13.15 -8.43
CA PHE A 34 19.43 11.99 -9.30
C PHE A 34 19.15 12.40 -10.76
N TRP A 35 19.80 11.74 -11.69
CA TRP A 35 19.57 11.93 -13.12
C TRP A 35 18.93 10.65 -13.68
N PRO A 36 17.68 10.73 -14.18
CA PRO A 36 17.04 9.58 -14.81
C PRO A 36 17.87 9.10 -16.00
N ARG A 37 18.05 7.79 -16.14
CA ARG A 37 18.81 7.14 -17.20
C ARG A 37 17.93 6.09 -17.88
N GLU A 38 18.20 5.83 -19.16
CA GLU A 38 17.57 4.71 -19.89
C GLU A 38 17.86 3.38 -19.22
N ASN A 39 19.10 3.20 -18.73
CA ASN A 39 19.49 2.05 -17.89
C ASN A 39 19.67 2.53 -16.44
N PRO A 40 18.64 2.42 -15.60
CA PRO A 40 18.71 2.96 -14.25
C PRO A 40 19.68 2.17 -13.38
N THR A 41 20.55 2.88 -12.67
CA THR A 41 21.47 2.30 -11.69
C THR A 41 20.81 2.24 -10.33
N VAL A 42 21.03 1.15 -9.58
CA VAL A 42 20.57 1.01 -8.19
C VAL A 42 21.56 1.68 -7.25
N LYS A 43 21.08 2.49 -6.33
CA LYS A 43 21.86 3.13 -5.27
C LYS A 43 21.26 2.81 -3.91
N SER A 44 22.10 2.76 -2.89
CA SER A 44 21.69 2.54 -1.51
C SER A 44 21.73 3.82 -0.69
N TYR A 45 20.75 3.98 0.20
CA TYR A 45 20.56 5.15 1.04
C TYR A 45 20.48 4.75 2.51
N ASN A 46 21.27 5.42 3.37
CA ASN A 46 21.10 5.30 4.82
C ASN A 46 19.99 6.27 5.24
N VAL A 47 18.85 5.74 5.67
CA VAL A 47 17.66 6.51 6.04
C VAL A 47 17.48 6.43 7.56
N PRO A 48 17.45 7.55 8.29
CA PRO A 48 17.26 7.54 9.73
C PRO A 48 15.98 6.82 10.16
N GLY A 49 16.10 5.96 11.16
CA GLY A 49 14.99 5.15 11.67
C GLY A 49 14.74 3.86 10.89
N TYR A 50 15.62 3.52 9.95
CA TYR A 50 15.69 2.20 9.29
C TYR A 50 17.10 1.63 9.52
N GLU A 51 17.19 0.39 9.97
CA GLU A 51 18.46 -0.27 10.32
C GLU A 51 19.27 -0.58 9.08
N GLU A 52 18.59 -1.05 8.02
CA GLU A 52 19.21 -1.42 6.78
C GLU A 52 19.13 -0.32 5.72
N LYS A 53 20.02 -0.41 4.73
CA LYS A 53 20.02 0.51 3.60
C LYS A 53 18.79 0.30 2.73
N ILE A 54 18.24 1.38 2.23
CA ILE A 54 17.16 1.37 1.26
C ILE A 54 17.73 1.53 -0.15
N PHE A 55 17.30 0.67 -1.06
CA PHE A 55 17.76 0.61 -2.44
C PHE A 55 16.73 1.27 -3.37
N LEU A 56 17.19 2.20 -4.19
CA LEU A 56 16.39 2.90 -5.19
C LEU A 56 17.12 2.85 -6.53
N ARG A 57 16.37 2.63 -7.59
CA ARG A 57 16.85 2.87 -8.97
C ARG A 57 16.91 4.38 -9.24
N SER A 58 17.74 4.80 -10.18
CA SER A 58 17.78 6.19 -10.64
C SER A 58 16.58 6.50 -11.56
N THR A 59 15.35 6.25 -11.09
CA THR A 59 14.09 6.51 -11.79
C THR A 59 13.28 7.58 -11.08
N ILE A 60 12.40 8.27 -11.82
CA ILE A 60 11.48 9.26 -11.24
C ILE A 60 10.52 8.56 -10.28
N SER A 61 10.05 7.36 -10.65
CA SER A 61 9.12 6.56 -9.87
C SER A 61 9.68 6.20 -8.49
N ASP A 62 10.87 5.56 -8.41
CA ASP A 62 11.47 5.16 -7.13
C ASP A 62 11.65 6.35 -6.18
N HIS A 63 12.14 7.48 -6.72
CA HIS A 63 12.33 8.68 -5.91
C HIS A 63 11.01 9.36 -5.51
N ALA A 64 9.95 9.22 -6.32
CA ALA A 64 8.60 9.65 -5.95
C ALA A 64 8.03 8.79 -4.81
N THR A 65 8.11 7.46 -4.95
CA THR A 65 7.69 6.50 -3.92
C THR A 65 8.45 6.72 -2.61
N PHE A 66 9.76 7.01 -2.68
CA PHE A 66 10.56 7.35 -1.49
C PHE A 66 10.01 8.60 -0.78
N ARG A 67 9.70 9.67 -1.54
CA ARG A 67 9.10 10.87 -0.95
C ARG A 67 7.72 10.59 -0.36
N GLN A 68 6.89 9.88 -1.07
CA GLN A 68 5.53 9.54 -0.67
C GLN A 68 5.53 8.71 0.64
N CYS A 69 6.21 7.59 0.67
CA CYS A 69 6.17 6.67 1.80
C CYS A 69 6.97 7.17 3.02
N LEU A 70 8.19 7.70 2.81
CA LEU A 70 9.15 7.92 3.90
C LEU A 70 9.36 9.39 4.27
N VAL A 71 9.10 10.33 3.36
CA VAL A 71 9.24 11.77 3.65
C VAL A 71 7.91 12.40 4.00
N MET A 72 6.89 12.13 3.18
CA MET A 72 5.54 12.62 3.41
C MET A 72 4.76 11.74 4.39
N LEU A 73 5.27 10.53 4.68
CA LEU A 73 4.66 9.58 5.62
C LEU A 73 3.19 9.31 5.26
N GLN A 74 2.94 8.91 4.01
CA GLN A 74 1.58 8.74 3.48
C GLN A 74 0.74 7.77 4.31
N TYR A 75 1.35 6.73 4.82
CA TYR A 75 0.69 5.70 5.62
C TYR A 75 0.75 5.95 7.13
N ASP A 76 1.22 7.13 7.57
CA ASP A 76 1.28 7.47 9.01
C ASP A 76 -0.08 7.96 9.51
N PHE A 77 -0.93 7.02 9.82
CA PHE A 77 -2.25 7.22 10.42
C PHE A 77 -2.25 7.06 11.95
N LEU A 78 -1.10 6.70 12.56
CA LEU A 78 -1.05 6.34 13.98
C LEU A 78 -1.44 7.47 14.93
N ALA A 79 -1.32 8.71 14.49
CA ALA A 79 -1.77 9.90 15.26
C ALA A 79 -3.29 10.15 15.14
N LEU A 80 -4.02 9.41 14.29
CA LEU A 80 -5.45 9.59 14.12
C LEU A 80 -6.22 8.91 15.26
N PRO A 81 -7.33 9.47 15.74
CA PRO A 81 -8.12 8.88 16.85
C PRO A 81 -8.54 7.42 16.58
N GLN A 82 -8.91 7.10 15.35
CA GLN A 82 -9.32 5.75 14.93
C GLN A 82 -8.20 4.71 15.05
N ALA A 83 -6.95 5.13 15.00
CA ALA A 83 -5.80 4.23 15.12
C ALA A 83 -5.76 3.51 16.48
N THR A 84 -6.33 4.11 17.53
CA THR A 84 -6.42 3.46 18.85
C THR A 84 -7.14 2.11 18.78
N ARG A 85 -8.27 2.04 18.06
CA ARG A 85 -9.01 0.78 17.89
C ARG A 85 -8.22 -0.24 17.06
N LEU A 86 -7.57 0.21 15.99
CA LEU A 86 -6.70 -0.65 15.18
C LEU A 86 -5.54 -1.23 16.02
N MET A 87 -4.91 -0.41 16.86
CA MET A 87 -3.85 -0.86 17.76
C MET A 87 -4.37 -1.83 18.83
N ASN A 88 -5.58 -1.64 19.32
CA ASN A 88 -6.24 -2.61 20.22
C ASN A 88 -6.46 -3.96 19.51
N SER A 89 -6.94 -3.95 18.27
CA SER A 89 -7.07 -5.15 17.44
C SER A 89 -5.72 -5.83 17.20
N TYR A 90 -4.67 -5.06 16.88
CA TYR A 90 -3.30 -5.57 16.73
C TYR A 90 -2.85 -6.32 17.98
N HIS A 91 -2.97 -5.71 19.16
CA HIS A 91 -2.59 -6.33 20.42
C HIS A 91 -3.49 -7.53 20.81
N HIS A 92 -4.79 -7.47 20.46
CA HIS A 92 -5.70 -8.58 20.70
C HIS A 92 -5.31 -9.82 19.87
N ILE A 93 -4.99 -9.64 18.59
CA ILE A 93 -4.52 -10.71 17.71
C ILE A 93 -3.23 -11.33 18.28
N LEU A 94 -2.27 -10.51 18.72
CA LEU A 94 -1.04 -11.00 19.34
C LEU A 94 -1.30 -11.80 20.63
N LYS A 95 -2.19 -11.31 21.51
CA LYS A 95 -2.57 -12.00 22.74
C LYS A 95 -3.25 -13.36 22.47
N SER A 96 -3.91 -13.52 21.31
CA SER A 96 -4.49 -14.80 20.91
C SER A 96 -3.46 -15.81 20.36
N GLY A 97 -2.18 -15.46 20.35
CA GLY A 97 -1.10 -16.28 19.80
C GLY A 97 -1.02 -16.29 18.28
N LYS A 98 -1.77 -15.42 17.60
CA LYS A 98 -1.75 -15.25 16.14
C LYS A 98 -0.86 -14.07 15.73
N ARG A 99 -0.42 -14.06 14.48
CA ARG A 99 0.27 -12.90 13.88
C ARG A 99 -0.73 -12.02 13.12
N PRO A 100 -0.75 -10.69 13.37
CA PRO A 100 -1.51 -9.76 12.56
C PRO A 100 -1.05 -9.80 11.10
N LEU A 101 -1.98 -9.80 10.17
CA LEU A 101 -1.70 -9.84 8.74
C LEU A 101 -1.87 -8.46 8.12
N ILE A 102 -0.89 -8.03 7.34
CA ILE A 102 -0.95 -6.85 6.47
C ILE A 102 -0.84 -7.33 5.02
N ILE A 103 -1.75 -6.92 4.17
CA ILE A 103 -1.71 -7.20 2.73
C ILE A 103 -1.43 -5.89 2.01
N ASP A 104 -0.28 -5.78 1.38
CA ASP A 104 0.18 -4.62 0.63
C ASP A 104 0.06 -4.91 -0.87
N CYS A 105 -1.09 -4.53 -1.45
CA CYS A 105 -1.37 -4.69 -2.86
C CYS A 105 -0.84 -3.50 -3.64
N GLY A 106 0.05 -3.75 -4.60
CA GLY A 106 0.84 -2.72 -5.26
C GLY A 106 1.99 -2.27 -4.37
N ALA A 107 2.81 -3.23 -3.90
CA ALA A 107 3.90 -2.95 -2.99
C ALA A 107 5.06 -2.16 -3.62
N ASN A 108 5.07 -2.03 -4.94
CA ASN A 108 6.08 -1.32 -5.71
C ASN A 108 7.49 -1.78 -5.30
N ILE A 109 8.39 -0.88 -4.94
CA ILE A 109 9.76 -1.21 -4.47
C ILE A 109 9.83 -1.52 -2.96
N GLY A 110 8.69 -1.74 -2.28
CA GLY A 110 8.61 -2.21 -0.89
C GLY A 110 8.72 -1.16 0.20
N LEU A 111 8.61 0.14 -0.12
CA LEU A 111 8.78 1.19 0.91
C LEU A 111 7.59 1.30 1.86
N SER A 112 6.39 1.00 1.41
CA SER A 112 5.20 0.80 2.26
C SER A 112 5.40 -0.38 3.21
N CYS A 113 5.92 -1.52 2.71
CA CYS A 113 6.24 -2.67 3.55
C CYS A 113 7.24 -2.32 4.66
N LEU A 114 8.29 -1.54 4.35
CA LEU A 114 9.25 -1.08 5.36
C LEU A 114 8.59 -0.21 6.42
N TRP A 115 7.69 0.68 6.02
CA TRP A 115 6.94 1.50 6.95
C TRP A 115 6.03 0.64 7.84
N PHE A 116 5.24 -0.27 7.25
CA PHE A 116 4.37 -1.18 8.00
C PHE A 116 5.17 -2.09 8.95
N ALA A 117 6.30 -2.65 8.49
CA ALA A 117 7.14 -3.50 9.31
C ALA A 117 7.71 -2.78 10.53
N LYS A 118 7.96 -1.47 10.43
CA LYS A 118 8.39 -0.61 11.54
C LYS A 118 7.23 -0.28 12.47
N ALA A 119 6.07 0.07 11.93
CA ALA A 119 4.88 0.45 12.70
C ALA A 119 4.24 -0.75 13.43
N PHE A 120 4.32 -1.96 12.84
CA PHE A 120 3.74 -3.20 13.34
C PHE A 120 4.80 -4.31 13.39
N PRO A 121 5.70 -4.29 14.39
CA PRO A 121 6.89 -5.14 14.42
C PRO A 121 6.62 -6.65 14.42
N GLU A 122 5.48 -7.09 14.93
CA GLU A 122 5.09 -8.52 14.98
C GLU A 122 4.19 -8.97 13.82
N ALA A 123 3.80 -8.04 12.93
CA ALA A 123 2.93 -8.36 11.80
C ALA A 123 3.67 -9.17 10.73
N GLN A 124 2.91 -10.06 10.07
CA GLN A 124 3.28 -10.66 8.80
C GLN A 124 2.77 -9.77 7.67
N ILE A 125 3.57 -9.56 6.64
CA ILE A 125 3.22 -8.73 5.49
C ILE A 125 3.25 -9.60 4.24
N LEU A 126 2.15 -9.63 3.49
CA LEU A 126 2.13 -10.11 2.11
C LEU A 126 2.27 -8.89 1.21
N ALA A 127 3.31 -8.87 0.39
CA ALA A 127 3.64 -7.78 -0.52
C ALA A 127 3.43 -8.25 -1.97
N ILE A 128 2.43 -7.71 -2.65
CA ILE A 128 2.06 -8.12 -4.00
C ILE A 128 2.48 -7.02 -4.98
N GLU A 129 3.29 -7.38 -5.98
CA GLU A 129 3.78 -6.47 -7.00
C GLU A 129 3.84 -7.19 -8.37
N PRO A 130 3.18 -6.69 -9.42
CA PRO A 130 3.16 -7.35 -10.73
C PRO A 130 4.39 -7.07 -11.59
N ASP A 131 5.06 -5.93 -11.45
CA ASP A 131 6.18 -5.52 -12.31
C ASP A 131 7.49 -6.20 -11.87
N ASP A 132 8.20 -6.82 -12.81
CA ASP A 132 9.44 -7.58 -12.55
C ASP A 132 10.53 -6.72 -11.90
N ASP A 133 10.72 -5.51 -12.41
CA ASP A 133 11.79 -4.61 -11.96
C ASP A 133 11.50 -4.07 -10.56
N ASN A 134 10.23 -3.72 -10.28
CA ASN A 134 9.78 -3.30 -8.96
C ASN A 134 9.89 -4.46 -7.98
N PHE A 135 9.43 -5.65 -8.37
CA PHE A 135 9.48 -6.84 -7.55
C PHE A 135 10.91 -7.21 -7.11
N HIS A 136 11.87 -7.08 -8.02
CA HIS A 136 13.28 -7.32 -7.68
C HIS A 136 13.79 -6.33 -6.62
N ILE A 137 13.44 -5.05 -6.73
CA ILE A 137 13.82 -4.04 -5.73
C ILE A 137 13.05 -4.23 -4.41
N LEU A 138 11.76 -4.60 -4.47
CA LEU A 138 10.96 -5.00 -3.31
C LEU A 138 11.66 -6.11 -2.52
N GLN A 139 12.06 -7.21 -3.18
CA GLN A 139 12.78 -8.30 -2.53
C GLN A 139 14.09 -7.82 -1.89
N THR A 140 14.84 -6.96 -2.59
CA THR A 140 16.09 -6.39 -2.07
C THR A 140 15.85 -5.55 -0.82
N ASN A 141 14.85 -4.67 -0.84
CA ASN A 141 14.53 -3.77 0.27
C ASN A 141 13.98 -4.51 1.50
N THR A 142 13.25 -5.61 1.29
CA THR A 142 12.59 -6.33 2.38
C THR A 142 13.36 -7.57 2.88
N LYS A 143 14.47 -7.94 2.22
CA LYS A 143 15.25 -9.14 2.51
C LYS A 143 15.61 -9.31 4.00
N HIS A 144 15.99 -8.22 4.66
CA HIS A 144 16.40 -8.23 6.07
C HIS A 144 15.24 -8.53 7.05
N LEU A 145 14.00 -8.38 6.61
CA LEU A 145 12.80 -8.67 7.39
C LEU A 145 12.50 -10.18 7.48
N GLY A 146 13.23 -10.99 6.69
CA GLY A 146 13.12 -12.45 6.71
C GLY A 146 11.70 -12.95 6.43
N ASN A 147 11.22 -13.86 7.24
CA ASN A 147 9.89 -14.47 7.11
C ASN A 147 8.72 -13.55 7.52
N ARG A 148 8.99 -12.33 7.95
CA ARG A 148 7.95 -11.33 8.22
C ARG A 148 7.35 -10.76 6.95
N VAL A 149 8.09 -10.75 5.84
CA VAL A 149 7.61 -10.28 4.55
C VAL A 149 7.66 -11.40 3.54
N THR A 150 6.54 -11.71 2.94
CA THR A 150 6.42 -12.64 1.81
C THR A 150 6.09 -11.82 0.57
N ALA A 151 7.06 -11.68 -0.33
CA ALA A 151 6.86 -11.02 -1.60
C ALA A 151 6.25 -12.01 -2.61
N ILE A 152 5.17 -11.59 -3.27
CA ILE A 152 4.44 -12.37 -4.26
C ILE A 152 4.42 -11.58 -5.58
N GLN A 153 4.96 -12.17 -6.64
CA GLN A 153 4.90 -11.57 -7.96
C GLN A 153 3.55 -11.86 -8.59
N GLY A 154 2.75 -10.82 -8.75
CA GLY A 154 1.39 -10.94 -9.26
C GLY A 154 0.56 -9.70 -9.02
N GLY A 155 -0.69 -9.77 -9.43
CA GLY A 155 -1.67 -8.72 -9.19
C GLY A 155 -2.81 -9.19 -8.29
N VAL A 156 -3.73 -8.29 -7.99
CA VAL A 156 -4.92 -8.59 -7.18
C VAL A 156 -6.16 -8.30 -8.03
N TRP A 157 -7.12 -9.23 -8.00
CA TRP A 157 -8.34 -9.17 -8.78
C TRP A 157 -9.52 -9.80 -8.01
N ASN A 158 -10.73 -9.65 -8.54
CA ASN A 158 -11.92 -10.27 -7.93
C ASN A 158 -12.06 -11.78 -8.20
N THR A 159 -11.31 -12.31 -9.16
CA THR A 159 -11.28 -13.74 -9.52
C THR A 159 -9.86 -14.15 -9.86
N THR A 160 -9.54 -15.44 -9.76
CA THR A 160 -8.26 -15.95 -10.27
C THR A 160 -8.21 -15.77 -11.79
N ALA A 161 -7.21 -15.05 -12.27
CA ALA A 161 -7.04 -14.67 -13.68
C ALA A 161 -5.57 -14.49 -14.03
N ARG A 162 -5.29 -14.12 -15.29
CA ARG A 162 -4.02 -13.54 -15.69
C ARG A 162 -4.25 -12.06 -15.96
N LEU A 163 -3.34 -11.19 -15.51
CA LEU A 163 -3.38 -9.76 -15.79
C LEU A 163 -2.35 -9.40 -16.84
N GLU A 164 -2.80 -8.75 -17.89
CA GLU A 164 -1.92 -8.18 -18.91
C GLU A 164 -1.86 -6.66 -18.73
N ILE A 165 -0.63 -6.12 -18.76
CA ILE A 165 -0.42 -4.67 -18.70
C ILE A 165 -0.75 -4.09 -20.08
N LEU A 166 -1.72 -3.18 -20.14
CA LEU A 166 -2.19 -2.58 -21.39
C LEU A 166 -1.28 -1.46 -21.90
N ASN A 167 -0.59 -0.78 -20.98
CA ASN A 167 0.23 0.41 -21.24
C ASN A 167 1.66 0.28 -20.69
N PRO A 168 2.47 -0.69 -21.18
CA PRO A 168 3.80 -0.99 -20.63
C PRO A 168 4.81 0.18 -20.73
N HIS A 169 4.50 1.21 -21.53
CA HIS A 169 5.31 2.41 -21.67
C HIS A 169 4.86 3.55 -20.74
N ALA A 170 3.74 3.41 -20.04
CA ALA A 170 3.39 4.31 -18.94
C ALA A 170 4.39 4.09 -17.80
N GLY A 171 4.73 5.16 -17.06
CA GLY A 171 5.54 4.96 -15.85
C GLY A 171 4.91 3.91 -14.93
N SER A 172 5.73 3.16 -14.19
CA SER A 172 5.30 2.02 -13.35
C SER A 172 4.22 2.36 -12.30
N ALA A 173 3.96 3.64 -12.09
CA ALA A 173 2.91 4.19 -11.23
C ALA A 173 1.58 4.48 -11.97
N SER A 174 1.38 3.97 -13.20
CA SER A 174 0.18 4.26 -14.01
C SER A 174 -0.18 3.07 -14.92
N PHE A 175 0.19 1.85 -14.52
CA PHE A 175 -0.12 0.66 -15.30
C PHE A 175 -1.62 0.35 -15.26
N GLN A 176 -2.25 0.30 -16.43
CA GLN A 176 -3.59 -0.26 -16.56
C GLN A 176 -3.49 -1.75 -16.85
N VAL A 177 -4.30 -2.54 -16.18
CA VAL A 177 -4.32 -4.00 -16.35
C VAL A 177 -5.68 -4.47 -16.85
N LYS A 178 -5.66 -5.57 -17.59
CA LYS A 178 -6.86 -6.28 -18.04
C LYS A 178 -6.76 -7.74 -17.66
N ALA A 179 -7.83 -8.29 -17.12
CA ALA A 179 -7.94 -9.72 -16.89
C ALA A 179 -8.07 -10.47 -18.22
N THR A 180 -7.32 -11.55 -18.35
CA THR A 180 -7.38 -12.51 -19.45
C THR A 180 -7.63 -13.91 -18.90
N GLU A 181 -7.91 -14.88 -19.78
CA GLU A 181 -8.14 -16.26 -19.35
C GLU A 181 -6.93 -16.81 -18.58
N PRO A 182 -7.16 -17.63 -17.53
CA PRO A 182 -6.09 -18.20 -16.70
C PRO A 182 -5.02 -18.97 -17.49
N GLN A 183 -5.39 -19.54 -18.63
CA GLN A 183 -4.50 -20.31 -19.51
C GLN A 183 -3.65 -19.43 -20.42
N CYS A 184 -3.86 -18.11 -20.42
CA CYS A 184 -3.06 -17.21 -21.25
C CYS A 184 -1.60 -17.24 -20.79
N ALA A 185 -0.67 -17.47 -21.73
CA ALA A 185 0.76 -17.51 -21.42
C ALA A 185 1.36 -16.14 -21.09
N LYS A 186 0.66 -15.07 -21.46
CA LYS A 186 1.08 -13.68 -21.19
C LYS A 186 0.50 -13.15 -19.88
N GLY A 187 1.19 -12.17 -19.31
CA GLY A 187 0.76 -11.46 -18.11
C GLY A 187 1.19 -12.16 -16.81
N VAL A 188 0.80 -11.55 -15.68
CA VAL A 188 1.09 -12.03 -14.32
C VAL A 188 -0.13 -12.71 -13.72
N THR A 189 0.09 -13.60 -12.75
CA THR A 189 -1.00 -14.24 -12.01
C THR A 189 -1.75 -13.19 -11.19
N ALA A 190 -3.07 -13.24 -11.25
CA ALA A 190 -3.95 -12.47 -10.37
C ALA A 190 -4.47 -13.36 -9.24
N PHE A 191 -4.39 -12.86 -8.04
CA PHE A 191 -4.86 -13.52 -6.83
C PHE A 191 -6.12 -12.83 -6.30
N THR A 192 -7.03 -13.61 -5.76
CA THR A 192 -8.14 -13.07 -4.96
C THR A 192 -7.66 -12.75 -3.55
N MET A 193 -8.37 -11.87 -2.86
CA MET A 193 -8.04 -11.55 -1.45
C MET A 193 -8.16 -12.77 -0.54
N ASP A 194 -9.09 -13.69 -0.83
CA ASP A 194 -9.24 -14.93 -0.05
C ASP A 194 -8.06 -15.89 -0.29
N GLU A 195 -7.54 -16.00 -1.50
CA GLU A 195 -6.30 -16.77 -1.76
C GLU A 195 -5.11 -16.19 -0.99
N LEU A 196 -4.93 -14.87 -1.00
CA LEU A 196 -3.86 -14.19 -0.25
C LEU A 196 -4.00 -14.42 1.26
N CYS A 197 -5.20 -14.29 1.81
CA CYS A 197 -5.48 -14.60 3.21
C CYS A 197 -5.16 -16.06 3.55
N ASN A 198 -5.54 -17.00 2.69
CA ASN A 198 -5.25 -18.42 2.90
C ASN A 198 -3.75 -18.73 2.85
N MET A 199 -2.99 -18.11 1.94
CA MET A 199 -1.53 -18.23 1.88
C MET A 199 -0.86 -17.78 3.18
N ALA A 200 -1.39 -16.74 3.81
CA ALA A 200 -0.90 -16.24 5.09
C ALA A 200 -1.40 -17.05 6.31
N GLY A 201 -2.30 -17.99 6.12
CA GLY A 201 -2.94 -18.72 7.22
C GLY A 201 -3.84 -17.85 8.11
N SER A 202 -4.24 -16.68 7.65
CA SER A 202 -5.13 -15.76 8.38
C SER A 202 -6.25 -15.27 7.47
N ARG A 203 -7.49 -15.32 7.99
CA ARG A 203 -8.68 -14.82 7.28
C ARG A 203 -9.08 -13.40 7.68
N GLU A 204 -8.41 -12.82 8.68
CA GLU A 204 -8.73 -11.51 9.24
C GLU A 204 -7.52 -10.58 9.06
N PRO A 205 -7.37 -9.90 7.91
CA PRO A 205 -6.28 -8.98 7.73
C PRO A 205 -6.46 -7.76 8.63
N LEU A 206 -5.42 -7.40 9.38
CA LEU A 206 -5.38 -6.19 10.17
C LEU A 206 -5.42 -4.96 9.25
N ILE A 207 -4.62 -4.98 8.17
CA ILE A 207 -4.54 -3.89 7.21
C ILE A 207 -4.55 -4.45 5.79
N VAL A 208 -5.35 -3.85 4.92
CA VAL A 208 -5.30 -4.05 3.47
C VAL A 208 -4.98 -2.71 2.82
N LYS A 209 -3.79 -2.59 2.22
CA LYS A 209 -3.44 -1.45 1.37
C LYS A 209 -3.72 -1.81 -0.08
N LEU A 210 -4.43 -0.93 -0.78
CA LEU A 210 -4.77 -1.05 -2.19
C LEU A 210 -4.22 0.16 -2.95
N ASP A 211 -3.16 -0.09 -3.68
CA ASP A 211 -2.52 0.88 -4.57
C ASP A 211 -2.28 0.15 -5.90
N ILE A 212 -3.42 -0.26 -6.50
CA ILE A 212 -3.52 -1.18 -7.64
C ILE A 212 -4.22 -0.47 -8.79
N GLU A 213 -3.51 0.44 -9.43
CA GLU A 213 -4.04 1.30 -10.47
C GLU A 213 -4.81 0.52 -11.54
N GLY A 214 -6.05 0.98 -11.82
CA GLY A 214 -6.95 0.40 -12.80
C GLY A 214 -7.61 -0.94 -12.40
N SER A 215 -7.25 -1.55 -11.27
CA SER A 215 -7.83 -2.83 -10.81
C SER A 215 -8.90 -2.68 -9.75
N GLN A 216 -9.00 -1.51 -9.11
CA GLN A 216 -9.89 -1.29 -7.97
C GLN A 216 -11.36 -1.52 -8.30
N ALA A 217 -11.84 -1.02 -9.44
CA ALA A 217 -13.23 -1.20 -9.86
C ALA A 217 -13.62 -2.68 -9.94
N ALA A 218 -12.73 -3.53 -10.49
CA ALA A 218 -12.94 -4.96 -10.59
C ALA A 218 -12.84 -5.65 -9.22
N LEU A 219 -11.86 -5.29 -8.39
CA LEU A 219 -11.67 -5.87 -7.06
C LEU A 219 -12.91 -5.73 -6.17
N PHE A 220 -13.62 -4.60 -6.28
CA PHE A 220 -14.85 -4.34 -5.51
C PHE A 220 -16.15 -4.71 -6.25
N GLU A 221 -16.08 -5.32 -7.43
CA GLU A 221 -17.25 -5.75 -8.19
C GLU A 221 -17.89 -7.02 -7.61
N SER A 222 -17.07 -7.99 -7.19
CA SER A 222 -17.53 -9.26 -6.64
C SER A 222 -16.48 -9.86 -5.69
N ASN A 223 -16.88 -10.94 -4.95
CA ASN A 223 -16.01 -11.62 -3.98
C ASN A 223 -15.46 -10.70 -2.90
N THR A 224 -16.31 -9.81 -2.37
CA THR A 224 -15.93 -8.73 -1.45
C THR A 224 -16.08 -9.09 0.03
N ASP A 225 -16.31 -10.35 0.38
CA ASP A 225 -16.51 -10.76 1.79
C ASP A 225 -15.29 -10.49 2.68
N TRP A 226 -14.09 -10.40 2.11
CA TRP A 226 -12.87 -10.01 2.81
C TRP A 226 -12.96 -8.60 3.43
N VAL A 227 -13.75 -7.69 2.82
CA VAL A 227 -13.95 -6.31 3.31
C VAL A 227 -14.51 -6.31 4.72
N LYS A 228 -15.44 -7.24 5.03
CA LYS A 228 -16.05 -7.37 6.36
C LYS A 228 -15.08 -7.84 7.44
N ARG A 229 -13.91 -8.35 7.05
CA ARG A 229 -12.91 -8.95 7.93
C ARG A 229 -11.66 -8.09 8.11
N ALA A 230 -11.49 -7.06 7.27
CA ALA A 230 -10.35 -6.16 7.34
C ALA A 230 -10.58 -5.06 8.39
N HIS A 231 -9.64 -4.87 9.31
CA HIS A 231 -9.76 -3.81 10.34
C HIS A 231 -9.48 -2.43 9.78
N LEU A 232 -8.57 -2.32 8.83
CA LEU A 232 -8.28 -1.09 8.09
C LEU A 232 -8.11 -1.42 6.61
N ILE A 233 -8.80 -0.67 5.76
CA ILE A 233 -8.55 -0.64 4.31
C ILE A 233 -8.03 0.75 3.97
N THR A 234 -6.89 0.84 3.28
CA THR A 234 -6.37 2.11 2.75
C THR A 234 -6.18 2.02 1.26
N LEU A 235 -6.64 3.04 0.54
CA LEU A 235 -6.56 3.08 -0.93
C LEU A 235 -6.46 4.51 -1.45
N GLU A 236 -5.95 4.65 -2.67
CA GLU A 236 -6.08 5.85 -3.49
C GLU A 236 -7.19 5.64 -4.52
N LEU A 237 -7.99 6.67 -4.81
CA LEU A 237 -9.05 6.58 -5.83
C LEU A 237 -8.47 6.81 -7.22
N ASP A 238 -8.87 5.97 -8.19
CA ASP A 238 -8.40 6.04 -9.59
C ASP A 238 -9.22 7.04 -10.45
N ASP A 239 -10.23 7.73 -9.89
CA ASP A 239 -11.11 8.63 -10.67
C ASP A 239 -10.36 9.79 -11.32
N TRP A 240 -9.24 10.24 -10.73
CA TRP A 240 -8.38 11.27 -11.32
C TRP A 240 -7.63 10.77 -12.57
N LEU A 241 -7.31 9.47 -12.61
CA LEU A 241 -6.62 8.82 -13.73
C LEU A 241 -7.58 8.56 -14.91
N LEU A 242 -8.83 8.18 -14.58
CA LEU A 242 -9.89 7.84 -15.53
C LEU A 242 -11.15 8.69 -15.27
N PRO A 243 -11.13 10.00 -15.55
CA PRO A 243 -12.25 10.88 -15.27
C PRO A 243 -13.55 10.38 -15.90
N TRP A 244 -14.62 10.38 -15.12
CA TRP A 244 -15.97 9.93 -15.51
C TRP A 244 -16.15 8.43 -15.73
N ALA A 245 -15.09 7.60 -15.59
CA ALA A 245 -15.21 6.14 -15.67
C ALA A 245 -15.95 5.54 -14.45
N GLY A 246 -15.97 6.26 -13.33
CA GLY A 246 -16.68 5.84 -12.11
C GLY A 246 -15.99 4.65 -11.44
N THR A 247 -14.66 4.63 -11.46
CA THR A 247 -13.80 3.56 -10.94
C THR A 247 -13.99 3.30 -9.45
N SER A 248 -14.32 4.35 -8.67
CA SER A 248 -14.59 4.25 -7.23
C SER A 248 -16.00 3.78 -6.85
N ARG A 249 -16.94 3.68 -7.81
CA ARG A 249 -18.35 3.36 -7.50
C ARG A 249 -18.54 2.04 -6.77
N ASN A 250 -17.85 0.99 -7.22
CA ASN A 250 -17.95 -0.34 -6.61
C ASN A 250 -17.38 -0.33 -5.19
N PHE A 251 -16.29 0.38 -4.97
CA PHE A 251 -15.71 0.60 -3.65
C PHE A 251 -16.72 1.25 -2.69
N PHE A 252 -17.25 2.42 -3.03
CA PHE A 252 -18.22 3.11 -2.17
C PHE A 252 -19.50 2.30 -1.96
N LYS A 253 -20.02 1.63 -3.01
CA LYS A 253 -21.18 0.74 -2.89
C LYS A 253 -20.92 -0.40 -1.89
N CYS A 254 -19.73 -1.00 -1.91
CA CYS A 254 -19.37 -2.10 -1.03
C CYS A 254 -19.23 -1.64 0.42
N LEU A 255 -18.46 -0.56 0.67
CA LEU A 255 -18.12 -0.15 2.03
C LEU A 255 -19.22 0.65 2.73
N SER A 256 -20.05 1.41 1.99
CA SER A 256 -21.10 2.26 2.59
C SER A 256 -22.18 1.49 3.37
N GLN A 257 -22.26 0.18 3.20
CA GLN A 257 -23.21 -0.70 3.91
C GLN A 257 -22.60 -1.34 5.17
N LEU A 258 -21.33 -1.03 5.46
CA LEU A 258 -20.57 -1.60 6.55
C LEU A 258 -20.15 -0.47 7.52
N PRO A 259 -19.92 -0.78 8.79
CA PRO A 259 -19.58 0.21 9.80
C PRO A 259 -18.12 0.64 9.67
N PHE A 260 -17.82 1.49 8.71
CA PHE A 260 -16.51 2.10 8.52
C PHE A 260 -16.53 3.59 8.84
N ASP A 261 -15.50 4.05 9.57
CA ASP A 261 -15.12 5.44 9.62
C ASP A 261 -14.15 5.76 8.47
N TYR A 262 -14.40 6.86 7.75
CA TYR A 262 -13.60 7.26 6.60
C TYR A 262 -12.80 8.52 6.92
N LEU A 263 -11.49 8.46 6.70
CA LEU A 263 -10.59 9.59 6.83
C LEU A 263 -9.80 9.78 5.54
N ILE A 264 -9.74 11.01 5.07
CA ILE A 264 -8.87 11.38 3.95
C ILE A 264 -7.56 11.92 4.56
N HIS A 265 -6.46 11.28 4.26
CA HIS A 265 -5.14 11.72 4.67
C HIS A 265 -4.22 11.70 3.45
N LYS A 266 -3.79 12.91 3.01
CA LYS A 266 -3.03 13.11 1.77
C LYS A 266 -3.81 12.61 0.55
N GLU A 267 -3.29 11.63 -0.17
CA GLU A 267 -3.91 11.06 -1.36
C GLU A 267 -4.73 9.81 -1.06
N SER A 268 -4.61 9.26 0.18
CA SER A 268 -5.26 8.01 0.56
C SER A 268 -6.53 8.24 1.38
N ILE A 269 -7.50 7.35 1.18
CA ILE A 269 -8.66 7.17 2.05
C ILE A 269 -8.33 6.03 3.01
N PHE A 270 -8.51 6.26 4.30
CA PHE A 270 -8.40 5.27 5.36
C PHE A 270 -9.79 4.91 5.85
N CYS A 271 -10.17 3.66 5.69
CA CYS A 271 -11.46 3.10 6.10
C CYS A 271 -11.23 2.21 7.31
N PHE A 272 -11.52 2.73 8.50
CA PHE A 272 -11.40 2.00 9.76
C PHE A 272 -12.69 1.28 10.08
N GLN A 273 -12.66 -0.03 10.22
CA GLN A 273 -13.86 -0.80 10.54
C GLN A 273 -14.18 -0.71 12.03
N ASP A 274 -15.47 -0.43 12.34
CA ASP A 274 -15.99 -0.43 13.70
C ASP A 274 -16.64 -1.78 14.02
N PHE A 275 -15.87 -2.70 14.56
CA PHE A 275 -16.37 -4.01 14.99
C PHE A 275 -17.24 -3.94 16.24
N GLU A 276 -17.21 -2.84 17.02
CA GLU A 276 -18.00 -2.71 18.25
C GLU A 276 -19.48 -2.46 17.96
N VAL A 277 -19.81 -1.89 16.79
CA VAL A 277 -21.21 -1.64 16.38
C VAL A 277 -22.00 -2.94 16.26
N HIS A 278 -21.35 -4.05 15.90
CA HIS A 278 -22.01 -5.36 15.84
C HIS A 278 -22.30 -5.98 17.20
N GLN A 279 -21.81 -5.41 18.31
CA GLN A 279 -22.06 -5.85 19.68
C GLN A 279 -23.13 -5.00 20.40
N LEU A 280 -23.60 -3.91 19.78
CA LEU A 280 -24.69 -3.11 20.35
C LEU A 280 -26.01 -3.83 20.06
N PRO A 281 -26.81 -4.18 21.11
CA PRO A 281 -28.15 -4.68 20.90
C PRO A 281 -28.97 -3.63 20.15
N ASP A 282 -29.80 -4.08 19.23
CA ASP A 282 -30.69 -3.26 18.42
C ASP A 282 -31.33 -2.12 19.24
N LEU A 283 -30.88 -0.89 19.07
CA LEU A 283 -31.52 0.31 19.61
C LEU A 283 -32.88 0.62 18.96
N ALA A 284 -33.35 -0.27 18.06
CA ALA A 284 -34.60 -0.13 17.33
C ALA A 284 -35.84 -0.63 18.11
N SER A 285 -35.69 -1.26 19.30
CA SER A 285 -36.83 -1.86 20.05
C SER A 285 -37.32 -1.02 21.23
N SER A 286 -36.90 0.22 21.44
CA SER A 286 -37.35 1.04 22.57
C SER A 286 -38.20 2.26 22.15
N LYS A 287 -39.04 2.11 21.12
CA LYS A 287 -40.16 3.03 20.84
C LYS A 287 -41.44 2.21 20.74
N SER A 288 -42.00 1.89 21.88
CA SER A 288 -43.44 1.59 22.07
C SER A 288 -43.97 2.51 23.14
#